data_7eccbcdda2ed66530e8750aa8f14591a
#
_entry.id   7eccbcdda2ed66530e8750aa8f14591a
#
_cell.length_a   1.000
_cell.length_b   1.000
_cell.length_c   1.000
_cell.angle_alpha   90.00
_cell.angle_beta   90.00
_cell.angle_gamma   90.00
#
_symmetry.space_group_name_H-M   'P 1'
#
loop_
_entity.id
_entity.type
_entity.pdbx_description
1 polymer ?
#
loop_
_entity_poly.entity_id
_entity_poly.type
_entity_poly.pdbx_seq_one_letter_code
_entity_poly.pdbx_strand_id
1 'polypeptide(L)'
;MMSFVCYCGSGKAFSSCCEPLICGSAFAQTPEQLMRSRYSAYCHHNNNAQCYGYILQTYHSKARSEHSLADIADFAKAVRFIGLKIISAKGLTTKQVHFVASYLVGDKLELLDEVSDFELEQGKWMYCSGVLTEHTAVKLSRNDSCPCGSGLKFKKCQHQLQACN
;
A
#
# COMPACT_ATOMS: atom_id res chain seq x y z
N MET A 1 -3.84 -4.59 23.99
CA MET A 1 -3.87 -3.89 22.69
C MET A 1 -4.73 -4.69 21.75
N MET A 2 -5.74 -4.09 21.15
CA MET A 2 -6.55 -4.79 20.16
C MET A 2 -5.70 -4.98 18.90
N SER A 3 -5.40 -6.25 18.58
CA SER A 3 -4.67 -6.62 17.37
C SER A 3 -5.66 -6.64 16.21
N PHE A 4 -5.54 -5.71 15.28
CA PHE A 4 -6.32 -5.75 14.05
C PHE A 4 -5.56 -6.49 12.95
N VAL A 5 -6.31 -7.02 11.97
CA VAL A 5 -5.73 -7.71 10.81
C VAL A 5 -4.96 -6.71 9.96
N CYS A 6 -3.75 -7.08 9.52
CA CYS A 6 -2.88 -6.19 8.75
C CYS A 6 -3.53 -5.76 7.43
N TYR A 7 -3.45 -4.48 7.12
CA TYR A 7 -3.95 -3.91 5.86
C TYR A 7 -3.36 -4.58 4.60
N CYS A 8 -2.18 -5.18 4.71
CA CYS A 8 -1.48 -5.76 3.57
C CYS A 8 -2.13 -7.03 2.99
N GLY A 9 -3.25 -7.49 3.56
CA GLY A 9 -3.97 -8.66 3.08
C GLY A 9 -3.30 -10.01 3.41
N SER A 10 -2.29 -10.03 4.30
CA SER A 10 -1.62 -11.26 4.71
C SER A 10 -2.45 -12.15 5.64
N GLY A 11 -3.54 -11.63 6.21
CA GLY A 11 -4.34 -12.30 7.24
C GLY A 11 -3.69 -12.33 8.64
N LYS A 12 -2.46 -11.82 8.78
CA LYS A 12 -1.75 -11.74 10.06
C LYS A 12 -2.15 -10.49 10.84
N ALA A 13 -1.92 -10.49 12.16
CA ALA A 13 -2.06 -9.29 12.96
C ALA A 13 -1.03 -8.22 12.54
N PHE A 14 -1.43 -6.95 12.52
CA PHE A 14 -0.55 -5.83 12.12
C PHE A 14 0.73 -5.79 12.97
N SER A 15 0.59 -5.99 14.29
CA SER A 15 1.70 -6.00 15.26
C SER A 15 2.76 -7.08 15.01
N SER A 16 2.40 -8.17 14.34
CA SER A 16 3.32 -9.25 13.95
C SER A 16 3.58 -9.31 12.45
N CYS A 17 3.17 -8.30 11.69
CA CYS A 17 3.30 -8.25 10.24
C CYS A 17 4.05 -7.00 9.79
N CYS A 18 3.33 -5.90 9.49
CA CYS A 18 3.93 -4.70 8.92
C CYS A 18 4.40 -3.68 9.97
N GLU A 19 3.82 -3.67 11.17
CA GLU A 19 4.19 -2.72 12.21
C GLU A 19 5.68 -2.77 12.58
N PRO A 20 6.33 -3.94 12.80
CA PRO A 20 7.75 -3.99 13.12
C PRO A 20 8.64 -3.37 12.04
N LEU A 21 8.24 -3.47 10.77
CA LEU A 21 8.96 -2.88 9.64
C LEU A 21 8.78 -1.36 9.62
N ILE A 22 7.55 -0.89 9.82
CA ILE A 22 7.22 0.54 9.84
C ILE A 22 7.86 1.25 11.04
N CYS A 23 7.91 0.59 12.18
CA CYS A 23 8.55 1.12 13.39
C CYS A 23 10.08 1.00 13.38
N GLY A 24 10.66 0.31 12.39
CA GLY A 24 12.11 0.14 12.27
C GLY A 24 12.72 -0.88 13.24
N SER A 25 11.90 -1.67 13.93
CA SER A 25 12.37 -2.76 14.80
C SER A 25 12.75 -4.03 14.03
N ALA A 26 12.34 -4.12 12.76
CA ALA A 26 12.72 -5.17 11.82
C ALA A 26 12.90 -4.59 10.41
N PHE A 27 13.50 -5.39 9.51
CA PHE A 27 13.66 -5.04 8.10
C PHE A 27 13.01 -6.10 7.21
N ALA A 28 12.50 -5.67 6.06
CA ALA A 28 11.92 -6.57 5.08
C ALA A 28 12.98 -7.56 4.58
N GLN A 29 12.64 -8.85 4.57
CA GLN A 29 13.53 -9.93 4.12
C GLN A 29 13.33 -10.22 2.62
N THR A 30 12.25 -9.74 2.02
CA THR A 30 11.92 -9.92 0.60
C THR A 30 11.34 -8.63 0.02
N PRO A 31 11.44 -8.45 -1.31
CA PRO A 31 10.74 -7.36 -2.00
C PRO A 31 9.24 -7.31 -1.71
N GLU A 32 8.57 -8.47 -1.66
CA GLU A 32 7.15 -8.55 -1.35
C GLU A 32 6.83 -8.05 0.06
N GLN A 33 7.64 -8.39 1.07
CA GLN A 33 7.46 -7.86 2.42
C GLN A 33 7.60 -6.34 2.45
N LEU A 34 8.57 -5.79 1.72
CA LEU A 34 8.73 -4.33 1.61
C LEU A 34 7.52 -3.70 0.93
N MET A 35 7.07 -4.24 -0.20
CA MET A 35 5.89 -3.73 -0.91
C MET A 35 4.65 -3.75 -0.01
N ARG A 36 4.37 -4.86 0.66
CA ARG A 36 3.25 -5.00 1.59
C ARG A 36 3.29 -4.02 2.75
N SER A 37 4.46 -3.79 3.33
CA SER A 37 4.61 -2.85 4.46
C SER A 37 4.49 -1.39 4.02
N ARG A 38 4.96 -1.04 2.82
CA ARG A 38 4.74 0.29 2.23
C ARG A 38 3.25 0.54 1.98
N TYR A 39 2.52 -0.44 1.43
CA TYR A 39 1.07 -0.39 1.29
C TYR A 39 0.37 -0.18 2.65
N SER A 40 0.75 -0.96 3.67
CA SER A 40 0.19 -0.81 5.02
C SER A 40 0.48 0.57 5.62
N ALA A 41 1.66 1.14 5.36
CA ALA A 41 1.99 2.48 5.81
C ALA A 41 1.11 3.55 5.14
N TYR A 42 0.77 3.40 3.86
CA TYR A 42 -0.21 4.26 3.20
C TYR A 42 -1.63 4.10 3.76
N CYS A 43 -2.03 2.89 4.12
CA CYS A 43 -3.34 2.65 4.75
C CYS A 43 -3.40 3.20 6.18
N HIS A 44 -2.30 3.11 6.92
CA HIS A 44 -2.20 3.51 8.33
C HIS A 44 -1.71 4.96 8.52
N HIS A 45 -2.03 5.84 7.57
CA HIS A 45 -1.41 7.17 7.49
C HIS A 45 -1.90 8.20 8.52
N ASN A 46 -3.07 8.06 9.14
CA ASN A 46 -3.76 8.99 10.05
C ASN A 46 -2.88 10.01 10.78
N ASN A 47 -2.29 10.96 10.03
CA ASN A 47 -1.35 11.97 10.51
C ASN A 47 -0.08 11.38 11.17
N ASN A 48 0.25 10.13 10.85
CA ASN A 48 1.41 9.48 11.42
C ASN A 48 2.66 9.77 10.58
N ALA A 49 3.44 10.76 11.00
CA ALA A 49 4.71 11.13 10.38
C ALA A 49 5.68 9.93 10.24
N GLN A 50 5.58 8.93 11.11
CA GLN A 50 6.38 7.71 11.05
C GLN A 50 6.07 6.88 9.80
N CYS A 51 4.80 6.75 9.42
CA CYS A 51 4.41 6.05 8.20
C CYS A 51 4.96 6.74 6.95
N TYR A 52 4.84 8.05 6.87
CA TYR A 52 5.39 8.81 5.74
C TYR A 52 6.91 8.75 5.70
N GLY A 53 7.55 8.87 6.87
CA GLY A 53 9.01 8.71 7.00
C GLY A 53 9.48 7.33 6.54
N TYR A 54 8.78 6.27 6.93
CA TYR A 54 9.05 4.91 6.48
C TYR A 54 8.96 4.76 4.96
N ILE A 55 7.89 5.28 4.35
CA ILE A 55 7.72 5.24 2.90
C ILE A 55 8.89 5.96 2.21
N LEU A 56 9.26 7.17 2.66
CA LEU A 56 10.35 7.93 2.07
C LEU A 56 11.70 7.23 2.25
N GLN A 57 11.99 6.72 3.45
CA GLN A 57 13.26 6.05 3.77
C GLN A 57 13.45 4.73 3.03
N THR A 58 12.37 4.09 2.60
CA THR A 58 12.42 2.82 1.85
C THR A 58 12.49 2.99 0.33
N TYR A 59 12.56 4.21 -0.18
CA TYR A 59 13.06 4.46 -1.53
C TYR A 59 14.57 4.25 -1.58
N HIS A 60 15.06 3.61 -2.64
CA HIS A 60 16.47 3.53 -2.94
C HIS A 60 17.07 4.94 -3.05
N SER A 61 18.31 5.13 -2.61
CA SER A 61 18.95 6.47 -2.59
C SER A 61 18.89 7.20 -3.94
N LYS A 62 18.99 6.46 -5.05
CA LYS A 62 18.89 7.00 -6.42
C LYS A 62 17.52 7.62 -6.75
N ALA A 63 16.44 7.10 -6.15
CA ALA A 63 15.09 7.56 -6.41
C ALA A 63 14.54 8.49 -5.31
N ARG A 64 15.10 8.43 -4.11
CA ARG A 64 14.59 9.13 -2.92
C ARG A 64 14.54 10.65 -3.09
N SER A 65 15.48 11.24 -3.81
CA SER A 65 15.53 12.69 -4.04
C SER A 65 14.37 13.23 -4.89
N GLU A 66 13.67 12.36 -5.61
CA GLU A 66 12.52 12.71 -6.43
C GLU A 66 11.21 12.74 -5.62
N HIS A 67 11.25 12.38 -4.34
CA HIS A 67 10.09 12.26 -3.46
C HIS A 67 10.26 13.10 -2.20
N SER A 68 9.17 13.65 -1.70
CA SER A 68 9.13 14.39 -0.44
C SER A 68 8.10 13.81 0.52
N LEU A 69 8.25 14.12 1.82
CA LEU A 69 7.24 13.76 2.82
C LEU A 69 5.89 14.42 2.51
N ALA A 70 5.91 15.64 1.95
CA ALA A 70 4.69 16.35 1.60
C ALA A 70 3.92 15.62 0.48
N ASP A 71 4.62 15.23 -0.60
CA ASP A 71 3.98 14.50 -1.73
C ASP A 71 3.40 13.16 -1.27
N ILE A 72 4.13 12.43 -0.42
CA ILE A 72 3.66 11.16 0.15
C ILE A 72 2.42 11.39 1.01
N ALA A 73 2.42 12.41 1.86
CA ALA A 73 1.30 12.75 2.73
C ALA A 73 0.07 13.20 1.93
N ASP A 74 0.26 14.01 0.91
CA ASP A 74 -0.81 14.53 0.06
C ASP A 74 -1.47 13.40 -0.74
N PHE A 75 -0.67 12.51 -1.32
CA PHE A 75 -1.21 11.31 -1.96
C PHE A 75 -1.98 10.41 -0.97
N ALA A 76 -1.39 10.11 0.19
CA ALA A 76 -2.02 9.27 1.21
C ALA A 76 -3.37 9.83 1.69
N LYS A 77 -3.51 11.16 1.78
CA LYS A 77 -4.76 11.83 2.17
C LYS A 77 -5.79 11.88 1.04
N ALA A 78 -5.32 11.96 -0.21
CA ALA A 78 -6.20 12.07 -1.38
C ALA A 78 -6.88 10.76 -1.75
N VAL A 79 -6.27 9.61 -1.40
CA VAL A 79 -6.75 8.29 -1.78
C VAL A 79 -7.15 7.46 -0.57
N ARG A 80 -8.03 6.49 -0.80
CA ARG A 80 -8.41 5.50 0.20
C ARG A 80 -8.18 4.12 -0.36
N PHE A 81 -7.13 3.46 0.10
CA PHE A 81 -6.86 2.08 -0.28
C PHE A 81 -7.90 1.13 0.32
N ILE A 82 -8.40 0.20 -0.51
CA ILE A 82 -9.45 -0.76 -0.16
C ILE A 82 -9.06 -2.21 -0.43
N GLY A 83 -7.95 -2.46 -1.07
CA GLY A 83 -7.47 -3.81 -1.32
C GLY A 83 -6.10 -3.86 -1.96
N LEU A 84 -5.38 -4.94 -1.69
CA LEU A 84 -4.09 -5.27 -2.27
C LEU A 84 -4.10 -6.71 -2.76
N LYS A 85 -3.67 -6.90 -4.00
CA LYS A 85 -3.49 -8.22 -4.60
C LYS A 85 -2.07 -8.34 -5.16
N ILE A 86 -1.33 -9.35 -4.72
CA ILE A 86 -0.05 -9.70 -5.34
C ILE A 86 -0.32 -10.64 -6.50
N ILE A 87 0.27 -10.35 -7.64
CA ILE A 87 0.07 -11.09 -8.89
C ILE A 87 1.28 -12.00 -9.10
N SER A 88 1.04 -13.31 -9.14
CA SER A 88 2.05 -14.27 -9.56
C SER A 88 2.12 -14.30 -11.08
N ALA A 89 3.11 -13.66 -11.66
CA ALA A 89 3.31 -13.61 -13.11
C ALA A 89 4.59 -14.35 -13.51
N LYS A 90 4.53 -15.06 -14.66
CA LYS A 90 5.72 -15.67 -15.25
C LYS A 90 6.66 -14.55 -15.75
N GLY A 91 7.95 -14.75 -15.58
CA GLY A 91 8.97 -13.82 -16.07
C GLY A 91 9.41 -12.74 -15.09
N LEU A 92 8.79 -12.65 -13.90
CA LEU A 92 9.29 -11.76 -12.85
C LEU A 92 10.61 -12.28 -12.29
N THR A 93 11.52 -11.34 -12.01
CA THR A 93 12.77 -11.65 -11.31
C THR A 93 12.53 -11.72 -9.81
N THR A 94 13.51 -12.22 -9.06
CA THR A 94 13.47 -12.25 -7.59
C THR A 94 13.51 -10.85 -6.94
N LYS A 95 13.78 -9.82 -7.73
CA LYS A 95 13.81 -8.41 -7.32
C LYS A 95 12.55 -7.65 -7.70
N GLN A 96 11.57 -8.30 -8.31
CA GLN A 96 10.33 -7.68 -8.79
C GLN A 96 9.12 -8.18 -8.03
N VAL A 97 8.14 -7.28 -7.89
CA VAL A 97 6.81 -7.59 -7.36
C VAL A 97 5.77 -6.98 -8.28
N HIS A 98 4.87 -7.80 -8.80
CA HIS A 98 3.68 -7.33 -9.50
C HIS A 98 2.51 -7.27 -8.52
N PHE A 99 1.88 -6.13 -8.37
CA PHE A 99 0.72 -5.98 -7.51
C PHE A 99 -0.36 -5.10 -8.14
N VAL A 100 -1.57 -5.29 -7.66
CA VAL A 100 -2.70 -4.39 -7.94
C VAL A 100 -3.24 -3.89 -6.61
N ALA A 101 -3.15 -2.60 -6.37
CA ALA A 101 -3.80 -1.93 -5.25
C ALA A 101 -5.05 -1.21 -5.75
N SER A 102 -6.19 -1.49 -5.12
CA SER A 102 -7.45 -0.82 -5.41
C SER A 102 -7.65 0.32 -4.42
N TYR A 103 -8.02 1.49 -4.91
CA TYR A 103 -8.26 2.64 -4.07
C TYR A 103 -9.41 3.51 -4.60
N LEU A 104 -9.96 4.31 -3.71
CA LEU A 104 -11.03 5.26 -4.01
C LEU A 104 -10.50 6.70 -3.99
N VAL A 105 -10.93 7.47 -4.97
CA VAL A 105 -10.85 8.93 -5.00
C VAL A 105 -12.28 9.45 -5.09
N GLY A 106 -12.84 9.85 -3.94
CA GLY A 106 -14.27 10.14 -3.85
C GLY A 106 -15.13 8.90 -4.16
N ASP A 107 -15.92 8.97 -5.22
CA ASP A 107 -16.78 7.89 -5.71
C ASP A 107 -16.18 7.11 -6.91
N LYS A 108 -14.91 7.36 -7.22
CA LYS A 108 -14.21 6.67 -8.29
C LYS A 108 -13.29 5.57 -7.74
N LEU A 109 -13.45 4.37 -8.29
CA LEU A 109 -12.53 3.26 -8.09
C LEU A 109 -11.39 3.38 -9.09
N GLU A 110 -10.18 3.37 -8.60
CA GLU A 110 -8.96 3.34 -9.39
C GLU A 110 -8.07 2.16 -9.01
N LEU A 111 -7.23 1.74 -9.94
CA LEU A 111 -6.29 0.65 -9.75
C LEU A 111 -4.86 1.18 -9.94
N LEU A 112 -4.01 0.88 -8.98
CA LEU A 112 -2.57 0.99 -9.11
C LEU A 112 -2.03 -0.40 -9.43
N ASP A 113 -1.81 -0.65 -10.72
CA ASP A 113 -1.31 -1.93 -11.25
C ASP A 113 0.14 -1.72 -11.68
N GLU A 114 1.06 -2.29 -10.92
CA GLU A 114 2.48 -1.97 -11.03
C GLU A 114 3.35 -3.21 -10.91
N VAL A 115 4.34 -3.30 -11.79
CA VAL A 115 5.51 -4.16 -11.60
C VAL A 115 6.63 -3.31 -11.04
N SER A 116 6.89 -3.47 -9.75
CA SER A 116 7.90 -2.72 -9.01
C SER A 116 9.25 -3.43 -9.02
N ASP A 117 10.32 -2.65 -9.13
CA ASP A 117 11.70 -3.09 -9.00
C ASP A 117 12.28 -2.71 -7.64
N PHE A 118 12.98 -3.65 -7.03
CA PHE A 118 13.63 -3.50 -5.74
C PHE A 118 15.10 -3.87 -5.81
N GLU A 119 15.93 -3.18 -5.05
CA GLU A 119 17.36 -3.49 -4.90
C GLU A 119 17.76 -3.49 -3.43
N LEU A 120 18.85 -4.22 -3.13
CA LEU A 120 19.48 -4.15 -1.82
C LEU A 120 20.41 -2.94 -1.74
N GLU A 121 20.20 -2.11 -0.74
CA GLU A 121 21.08 -1.02 -0.37
C GLU A 121 21.47 -1.20 1.09
N GLN A 122 22.76 -1.35 1.36
CA GLN A 122 23.27 -1.64 2.71
C GLN A 122 22.58 -2.83 3.39
N GLY A 123 22.32 -3.89 2.63
CA GLY A 123 21.67 -5.11 3.12
C GLY A 123 20.15 -5.02 3.36
N LYS A 124 19.51 -3.91 2.99
CA LYS A 124 18.07 -3.68 3.12
C LYS A 124 17.43 -3.56 1.75
N TRP A 125 16.27 -4.17 1.58
CA TRP A 125 15.46 -3.99 0.39
C TRP A 125 14.94 -2.55 0.29
N MET A 126 15.08 -1.95 -0.89
CA MET A 126 14.62 -0.61 -1.22
C MET A 126 13.82 -0.63 -2.51
N TYR A 127 12.79 0.21 -2.59
CA TYR A 127 12.02 0.42 -3.82
C TYR A 127 12.78 1.34 -4.77
N CYS A 128 12.93 0.94 -6.02
CA CYS A 128 13.68 1.70 -7.03
C CYS A 128 12.78 2.40 -8.03
N SER A 129 11.91 1.64 -8.67
CA SER A 129 11.06 2.11 -9.76
C SER A 129 9.89 1.15 -9.97
N GLY A 130 8.95 1.53 -10.82
CA GLY A 130 7.86 0.66 -11.22
C GLY A 130 7.39 0.97 -12.63
N VAL A 131 6.84 -0.04 -13.28
CA VAL A 131 6.14 0.07 -14.55
C VAL A 131 4.65 -0.08 -14.30
N LEU A 132 3.90 0.97 -14.65
CA LEU A 132 2.45 1.04 -14.44
C LEU A 132 1.70 0.48 -15.65
N THR A 133 0.64 -0.27 -15.38
CA THR A 133 -0.40 -0.59 -16.36
C THR A 133 -1.58 0.35 -16.12
N GLU A 134 -1.94 1.11 -17.15
CA GLU A 134 -3.06 2.06 -17.06
C GLU A 134 -4.41 1.34 -17.03
N HIS A 135 -5.28 1.80 -16.16
CA HIS A 135 -6.67 1.38 -16.05
C HIS A 135 -7.59 2.60 -16.06
N THR A 136 -8.76 2.45 -16.65
CA THR A 136 -9.78 3.50 -16.60
C THR A 136 -10.48 3.50 -15.25
N ALA A 137 -10.55 4.66 -14.60
CA ALA A 137 -11.28 4.84 -13.36
C ALA A 137 -12.77 4.51 -13.55
N VAL A 138 -13.35 3.77 -12.60
CA VAL A 138 -14.77 3.37 -12.63
C VAL A 138 -15.54 4.20 -11.60
N LYS A 139 -16.53 4.96 -12.07
CA LYS A 139 -17.44 5.67 -11.19
C LYS A 139 -18.41 4.69 -10.52
N LEU A 140 -18.47 4.70 -9.20
CA LEU A 140 -19.37 3.88 -8.41
C LEU A 140 -20.69 4.59 -8.17
N SER A 141 -21.78 3.82 -8.35
CA SER A 141 -23.09 4.24 -7.92
C SER A 141 -23.30 3.94 -6.43
N ARG A 142 -24.09 4.75 -5.76
CA ARG A 142 -24.40 4.55 -4.33
C ARG A 142 -24.95 3.16 -4.00
N ASN A 143 -25.62 2.53 -4.96
CA ASN A 143 -26.26 1.23 -4.79
C ASN A 143 -25.40 0.04 -5.26
N ASP A 144 -24.26 0.30 -5.90
CA ASP A 144 -23.33 -0.75 -6.32
C ASP A 144 -22.77 -1.51 -5.12
N SER A 145 -22.37 -2.75 -5.33
CA SER A 145 -21.62 -3.51 -4.33
C SER A 145 -20.29 -2.82 -4.07
N CYS A 146 -19.92 -2.68 -2.81
CA CYS A 146 -18.65 -2.06 -2.48
C CYS A 146 -17.48 -2.93 -2.97
N PRO A 147 -16.52 -2.36 -3.71
CA PRO A 147 -15.37 -3.12 -4.23
C PRO A 147 -14.40 -3.61 -3.15
N CYS A 148 -14.58 -3.20 -1.89
CA CYS A 148 -13.77 -3.71 -0.76
C CYS A 148 -14.07 -5.17 -0.39
N GLY A 149 -15.07 -5.81 -1.00
CA GLY A 149 -15.43 -7.21 -0.72
C GLY A 149 -16.28 -7.41 0.53
N SER A 150 -16.77 -6.34 1.19
CA SER A 150 -17.61 -6.43 2.40
C SER A 150 -19.00 -7.03 2.15
N GLY A 151 -19.44 -7.15 0.88
CA GLY A 151 -20.82 -7.52 0.52
C GLY A 151 -21.85 -6.42 0.75
N LEU A 152 -21.46 -5.27 1.26
CA LEU A 152 -22.34 -4.13 1.49
C LEU A 152 -22.44 -3.24 0.24
N LYS A 153 -23.55 -2.49 0.13
CA LYS A 153 -23.66 -1.43 -0.87
C LYS A 153 -22.66 -0.30 -0.57
N PHE A 154 -22.13 0.34 -1.61
CA PHE A 154 -21.14 1.40 -1.50
C PHE A 154 -21.56 2.48 -0.47
N LYS A 155 -22.81 2.97 -0.54
CA LYS A 155 -23.37 3.96 0.40
C LYS A 155 -23.46 3.52 1.86
N LYS A 156 -23.42 2.22 2.12
CA LYS A 156 -23.52 1.62 3.47
C LYS A 156 -22.20 1.05 3.96
N CYS A 157 -21.20 0.98 3.09
CA CYS A 157 -19.90 0.45 3.44
C CYS A 157 -19.09 1.50 4.19
N GLN A 158 -18.73 1.17 5.42
CA GLN A 158 -17.91 2.02 6.28
C GLN A 158 -16.42 1.69 6.14
N HIS A 159 -15.92 1.42 4.93
CA HIS A 159 -14.47 1.35 4.72
C HIS A 159 -13.77 2.68 5.10
N GLN A 160 -14.56 3.71 5.42
CA GLN A 160 -14.12 4.94 6.09
C GLN A 160 -13.64 4.72 7.52
N LEU A 161 -14.12 3.68 8.21
CA LEU A 161 -13.83 3.47 9.62
C LEU A 161 -12.67 2.49 9.87
N GLN A 162 -12.19 1.79 8.84
CA GLN A 162 -10.96 1.01 8.93
C GLN A 162 -9.69 1.88 8.73
N ALA A 163 -9.85 3.12 8.28
CA ALA A 163 -8.84 4.11 8.44
C ALA A 163 -8.93 4.62 9.87
N CYS A 164 -8.24 3.95 10.75
CA CYS A 164 -7.74 4.46 12.02
C CYS A 164 -8.76 4.94 13.06
N ASN A 165 -9.12 4.08 13.94
CA ASN A 165 -9.22 4.45 15.36
C ASN A 165 -7.94 4.07 16.08
#